data_07248e70566ec00ac3bcd22154c83bd7
#
_entry.id   07248e70566ec00ac3bcd22154c83bd7
#
_cell.length_a   1.000
_cell.length_b   1.000
_cell.length_c   1.000
_cell.angle_alpha   90.00
_cell.angle_beta   90.00
_cell.angle_gamma   90.00
#
_symmetry.space_group_name_H-M   'P 1'
#
loop_
_entity.id
_entity.type
_entity.pdbx_description
1 polymer ?
#
loop_
_entity_poly.entity_id
_entity_poly.type
_entity_poly.pdbx_seq_one_letter_code
_entity_poly.pdbx_strand_id
1 'polypeptide(L)'
;MFTDMVGYSKLTGDDQNLALELLKEHDKIIEPIINKNQGAIVKRIGDAIVATFSQSEQIIDSAVEIQTALKKRNIRNTKSRQIVIRIGLHYGDVVLKNLKNVKS
;
A
#
# COMPACT_ATOMS: atom_id res chain seq x y z
N MET A 1 -7.28 2.52 4.75
CA MET A 1 -5.80 2.62 4.66
C MET A 1 -5.41 3.05 3.26
N PHE A 2 -4.56 4.00 3.18
CA PHE A 2 -4.00 4.50 1.92
C PHE A 2 -2.48 4.35 1.96
N THR A 3 -1.88 3.83 0.89
CA THR A 3 -0.43 3.72 0.78
C THR A 3 0.05 4.32 -0.53
N ASP A 4 1.25 4.91 -0.52
CA ASP A 4 1.94 5.30 -1.75
C ASP A 4 3.45 5.08 -1.60
N MET A 5 4.13 4.94 -2.75
CA MET A 5 5.58 4.77 -2.78
C MET A 5 6.26 6.14 -2.83
N VAL A 6 7.18 6.36 -1.90
CA VAL A 6 7.98 7.59 -1.88
C VAL A 6 8.87 7.63 -3.12
N GLY A 7 8.79 8.71 -3.86
CA GLY A 7 9.67 8.93 -5.02
C GLY A 7 9.31 8.16 -6.29
N TYR A 8 8.14 7.54 -6.34
CA TYR A 8 7.76 6.72 -7.50
C TYR A 8 7.69 7.52 -8.81
N SER A 9 7.08 8.70 -8.78
CA SER A 9 6.96 9.54 -9.97
C SER A 9 8.31 9.93 -10.53
N LYS A 10 9.26 10.29 -9.64
CA LYS A 10 10.62 10.62 -10.06
C LYS A 10 11.32 9.40 -10.65
N LEU A 11 11.19 8.26 -9.99
CA LEU A 11 11.80 7.01 -10.48
C LEU A 11 11.23 6.63 -11.84
N THR A 12 9.92 6.76 -12.04
CA THR A 12 9.28 6.48 -13.32
C THR A 12 9.87 7.35 -14.43
N GLY A 13 10.15 8.62 -14.15
CA GLY A 13 10.76 9.52 -15.11
C GLY A 13 12.23 9.20 -15.39
N ASP A 14 12.97 8.76 -14.37
CA ASP A 14 14.40 8.47 -14.48
C ASP A 14 14.68 7.06 -15.03
N ASP A 15 13.90 6.06 -14.60
CA ASP A 15 14.09 4.67 -14.98
C ASP A 15 12.74 3.93 -14.89
N GLN A 16 12.01 3.95 -15.97
CA GLN A 16 10.66 3.37 -16.03
C GLN A 16 10.68 1.86 -15.76
N ASN A 17 11.65 1.15 -16.29
CA ASN A 17 11.74 -0.29 -16.12
C ASN A 17 11.99 -0.67 -14.66
N LEU A 18 12.87 0.05 -13.98
CA LEU A 18 13.12 -0.17 -12.56
C LEU A 18 11.87 0.16 -11.73
N ALA A 19 11.19 1.26 -12.06
CA ALA A 19 9.97 1.65 -11.36
C ALA A 19 8.91 0.54 -11.44
N LEU A 20 8.70 -0.04 -12.62
CA LEU A 20 7.75 -1.14 -12.81
C LEU A 20 8.17 -2.40 -12.05
N GLU A 21 9.45 -2.72 -12.05
CA GLU A 21 9.98 -3.87 -11.32
C GLU A 21 9.74 -3.72 -9.82
N LEU A 22 10.04 -2.54 -9.26
CA LEU A 22 9.83 -2.27 -7.85
C LEU A 22 8.35 -2.25 -7.48
N LEU A 23 7.50 -1.75 -8.37
CA LEU A 23 6.06 -1.78 -8.15
C LEU A 23 5.52 -3.20 -8.07
N LYS A 24 6.00 -4.09 -8.92
CA LYS A 24 5.62 -5.50 -8.88
C LYS A 24 6.02 -6.16 -7.57
N GLU A 25 7.23 -5.91 -7.09
CA GLU A 25 7.67 -6.42 -5.79
C GLU A 25 6.84 -5.84 -4.65
N HIS A 26 6.59 -4.54 -4.70
CA HIS A 26 5.73 -3.84 -3.75
C HIS A 26 4.37 -4.53 -3.65
N ASP A 27 3.73 -4.79 -4.78
CA ASP A 27 2.42 -5.43 -4.81
C ASP A 27 2.45 -6.84 -4.24
N LYS A 28 3.49 -7.62 -4.56
CA LYS A 28 3.66 -8.99 -4.06
C LYS A 28 3.83 -9.03 -2.54
N ILE A 29 4.36 -7.98 -1.95
CA ILE A 29 4.55 -7.89 -0.50
C ILE A 29 3.27 -7.39 0.17
N ILE A 30 2.67 -6.35 -0.35
CA ILE A 30 1.57 -5.64 0.31
C ILE A 30 0.23 -6.37 0.17
N GLU A 31 -0.09 -6.85 -1.02
CA GLU A 31 -1.40 -7.51 -1.24
C GLU A 31 -1.66 -8.68 -0.29
N PRO A 32 -0.73 -9.63 -0.12
CA PRO A 32 -0.98 -10.74 0.78
C PRO A 32 -1.19 -10.30 2.24
N ILE A 33 -0.50 -9.27 2.67
CA ILE A 33 -0.64 -8.76 4.04
C ILE A 33 -2.03 -8.16 4.24
N ILE A 34 -2.50 -7.36 3.28
CA ILE A 34 -3.85 -6.79 3.33
C ILE A 34 -4.89 -7.92 3.38
N ASN A 35 -4.76 -8.90 2.49
CA ASN A 35 -5.70 -10.01 2.41
C ASN A 35 -5.70 -10.85 3.69
N LYS A 36 -4.53 -11.13 4.24
CA LYS A 36 -4.37 -11.89 5.48
C LYS A 36 -5.08 -11.21 6.65
N ASN A 37 -5.07 -9.89 6.68
CA ASN A 37 -5.72 -9.11 7.73
C ASN A 37 -7.18 -8.77 7.37
N GLN A 38 -7.74 -9.48 6.40
CA GLN A 38 -9.15 -9.36 6.00
C GLN A 38 -9.49 -7.99 5.39
N GLY A 39 -8.50 -7.33 4.82
CA GLY A 39 -8.71 -6.10 4.09
C GLY A 39 -9.11 -6.38 2.65
N ALA A 40 -9.73 -5.39 2.03
CA ALA A 40 -10.08 -5.42 0.61
C ALA A 40 -9.45 -4.23 -0.08
N ILE A 41 -8.72 -4.48 -1.16
CA ILE A 41 -8.20 -3.40 -2.00
C ILE A 41 -9.34 -2.91 -2.85
N VAL A 42 -9.73 -1.65 -2.64
CA VAL A 42 -10.89 -1.07 -3.34
C VAL A 42 -10.48 -0.18 -4.50
N LYS A 43 -9.23 0.30 -4.51
CA LYS A 43 -8.76 1.18 -5.57
C LYS A 43 -7.25 1.14 -5.69
N ARG A 44 -6.77 1.25 -6.92
CA ARG A 44 -5.35 1.44 -7.25
C ARG A 44 -5.21 2.66 -8.13
N ILE A 45 -4.29 3.56 -7.79
CA ILE A 45 -3.99 4.75 -8.60
C ILE A 45 -2.47 4.80 -8.74
N GLY A 46 -1.94 4.34 -9.90
CA GLY A 46 -0.50 4.22 -10.08
C GLY A 46 0.10 3.29 -9.04
N ASP A 47 0.97 3.83 -8.19
CA ASP A 47 1.59 3.10 -7.08
C ASP A 47 0.74 3.10 -5.81
N ALA A 48 -0.31 3.92 -5.75
CA ALA A 48 -1.12 4.07 -4.56
C ALA A 48 -2.15 2.95 -4.44
N ILE A 49 -2.36 2.51 -3.21
CA ILE A 49 -3.37 1.48 -2.87
C ILE A 49 -4.32 2.06 -1.83
N VAL A 50 -5.60 1.90 -2.07
CA VAL A 50 -6.64 2.19 -1.08
C VAL A 50 -7.27 0.87 -0.67
N ALA A 51 -7.22 0.56 0.62
CA ALA A 51 -7.79 -0.66 1.17
C ALA A 51 -8.72 -0.34 2.32
N THR A 52 -9.78 -1.13 2.45
CA THR A 52 -10.74 -1.01 3.54
C THR A 52 -10.69 -2.25 4.43
N PHE A 53 -11.01 -2.06 5.69
CA PHE A 53 -11.02 -3.10 6.70
C PHE A 53 -12.26 -2.90 7.58
N SER A 54 -12.78 -3.97 8.14
CA SER A 54 -13.96 -3.88 9.00
C SER A 54 -13.62 -3.48 10.44
N GLN A 55 -12.36 -3.61 10.86
CA GLN A 55 -11.95 -3.32 12.23
C GLN A 55 -10.63 -2.56 12.25
N SER A 56 -10.50 -1.65 13.22
CA SER A 56 -9.32 -0.80 13.34
C SER A 56 -8.04 -1.60 13.65
N GLU A 57 -8.13 -2.67 14.42
CA GLU A 57 -6.96 -3.52 14.71
C GLU A 57 -6.36 -4.12 13.45
N GLN A 58 -7.21 -4.51 12.50
CA GLN A 58 -6.76 -5.07 11.22
C GLN A 58 -5.97 -4.04 10.40
N ILE A 59 -6.39 -2.79 10.45
CA ILE A 59 -5.68 -1.69 9.77
C ILE A 59 -4.30 -1.52 10.36
N ILE A 60 -4.21 -1.44 11.69
CA ILE A 60 -2.95 -1.24 12.40
C ILE A 60 -2.01 -2.42 12.17
N ASP A 61 -2.51 -3.64 12.30
CA ASP A 61 -1.71 -4.83 12.08
C ASP A 61 -1.16 -4.88 10.65
N SER A 62 -1.98 -4.54 9.67
CA SER A 62 -1.54 -4.49 8.28
C SER A 62 -0.45 -3.45 8.08
N ALA A 63 -0.62 -2.24 8.62
CA ALA A 63 0.36 -1.17 8.48
C ALA A 63 1.71 -1.58 9.09
N VAL A 64 1.71 -2.15 10.29
CA VAL A 64 2.93 -2.60 10.95
C VAL A 64 3.59 -3.74 10.18
N GLU A 65 2.82 -4.73 9.74
CA GLU A 65 3.37 -5.85 8.99
C GLU A 65 3.97 -5.41 7.65
N ILE A 66 3.30 -4.51 6.95
CA ILE A 66 3.79 -3.97 5.68
C ILE A 66 5.14 -3.28 5.88
N GLN A 67 5.22 -2.37 6.85
CA GLN A 67 6.47 -1.64 7.10
C GLN A 67 7.58 -2.58 7.55
N THR A 68 7.27 -3.57 8.35
CA THR A 68 8.25 -4.57 8.79
C THR A 68 8.78 -5.39 7.62
N ALA A 69 7.89 -5.84 6.74
CA ALA A 69 8.26 -6.63 5.58
C ALA A 69 9.14 -5.82 4.60
N LEU A 70 8.78 -4.56 4.36
CA LEU A 70 9.56 -3.69 3.49
C LEU A 70 10.92 -3.37 4.09
N LYS A 71 11.00 -3.16 5.39
CA LYS A 71 12.27 -2.92 6.07
C LYS A 71 13.22 -4.11 5.93
N LYS A 72 12.71 -5.33 6.12
CA LYS A 72 13.49 -6.55 5.94
C LYS A 72 14.00 -6.67 4.51
N ARG A 73 13.14 -6.43 3.54
CA ARG A 73 13.52 -6.47 2.13
C ARG A 73 14.60 -5.45 1.83
N ASN A 74 14.44 -4.24 2.32
CA ASN A 74 15.35 -3.12 2.03
C ASN A 74 16.77 -3.35 2.57
N ILE A 75 16.91 -4.07 3.67
CA ILE A 75 18.24 -4.42 4.20
C ILE A 75 19.08 -5.20 3.19
N ARG A 76 18.43 -6.00 2.34
CA ARG A 76 19.10 -6.85 1.34
C ARG A 76 19.29 -6.17 0.00
N ASN A 77 18.87 -4.92 -0.14
CA ASN A 77 18.87 -4.23 -1.42
C ASN A 77 19.69 -2.95 -1.36
N THR A 78 20.25 -2.55 -2.51
CA THR A 78 20.96 -1.29 -2.64
C THR A 78 20.00 -0.13 -2.47
N LYS A 79 20.54 1.06 -2.19
CA LYS A 79 19.75 2.25 -1.96
C LYS A 79 18.81 2.56 -3.13
N SER A 80 19.27 2.37 -4.35
CA SER A 80 18.47 2.65 -5.55
C SER A 80 17.29 1.69 -5.74
N ARG A 81 17.30 0.56 -5.05
CA ARG A 81 16.24 -0.48 -5.15
C ARG A 81 15.39 -0.58 -3.90
N GLN A 82 15.51 0.36 -2.99
CA GLN A 82 14.69 0.34 -1.79
C GLN A 82 13.25 0.75 -2.09
N ILE A 83 12.31 0.12 -1.40
CA ILE A 83 10.89 0.45 -1.47
C ILE A 83 10.50 1.08 -0.15
N VAL A 84 10.22 2.38 -0.19
CA VAL A 84 9.78 3.14 0.97
C VAL A 84 8.38 3.63 0.68
N ILE A 85 7.45 3.40 1.60
CA ILE A 85 6.07 3.83 1.42
C ILE A 85 5.61 4.72 2.57
N ARG A 86 4.62 5.53 2.28
CA ARG A 86 3.84 6.26 3.29
C ARG A 86 2.51 5.54 3.46
N ILE A 87 2.06 5.44 4.70
CA ILE A 87 0.77 4.84 5.01
C ILE A 87 -0.06 5.86 5.77
N GLY A 88 -1.24 6.16 5.23
CA GLY A 88 -2.25 6.97 5.90
C GLY A 88 -3.37 6.09 6.42
N LEU A 89 -3.74 6.28 7.67
CA LEU A 89 -4.83 5.54 8.29
C LEU A 89 -6.00 6.48 8.55
N HIS A 90 -7.21 5.98 8.31
CA HIS A 90 -8.42 6.72 8.55
C HIS A 90 -9.49 5.76 9.06
N TYR A 91 -10.21 6.19 10.09
CA TYR A 91 -11.28 5.41 10.71
C TYR A 91 -12.60 6.12 10.57
N GLY A 92 -13.67 5.36 10.80
CA GLY A 92 -15.01 5.90 10.95
C GLY A 92 -15.85 5.71 9.71
N ASP A 93 -16.68 6.69 9.40
CA ASP A 93 -17.79 6.55 8.47
C ASP A 93 -17.42 6.68 6.99
N VAL A 94 -16.14 6.85 6.65
CA VAL A 94 -15.73 7.09 5.26
C VAL A 94 -16.21 5.96 4.34
N VAL A 95 -16.00 4.72 4.74
CA VAL A 95 -16.43 3.55 3.95
C VAL A 95 -17.95 3.49 3.86
N LEU A 96 -18.65 3.73 4.97
CA LEU A 96 -20.11 3.73 4.98
C LEU A 96 -20.69 4.83 4.11
N LYS A 97 -20.10 6.01 4.10
CA LYS A 97 -20.50 7.09 3.22
C LYS A 97 -20.35 6.72 1.75
N ASN A 98 -19.24 6.08 1.40
CA ASN A 98 -19.01 5.62 0.04
C ASN A 98 -20.04 4.58 -0.38
N LEU A 99 -20.38 3.66 0.51
CA LEU A 99 -21.41 2.65 0.24
C LEU A 99 -22.78 3.29 0.04
N LYS A 100 -23.12 4.27 0.85
CA LYS A 100 -24.37 5.01 0.69
C LYS A 100 -24.42 5.74 -0.65
N ASN A 101 -23.35 6.35 -1.05
CA ASN A 101 -23.27 7.06 -2.33
C ASN A 101 -23.43 6.09 -3.50
N VAL A 102 -22.87 4.92 -3.41
CA VAL A 102 -23.00 3.88 -4.45
C VAL A 102 -24.44 3.39 -4.55
N LYS A 103 -25.15 3.31 -3.44
CA LYS A 103 -26.54 2.83 -3.40
C LYS A 103 -27.55 3.87 -3.85
N SER A 104 -27.19 5.11 -3.75
CA SER A 104 -28.08 6.20 -4.15
C SER A 104 -27.86 6.60 -5.60
#